data_f568c19279d6b4cf5e1e419f7945ea31
#
_entry.id   f568c19279d6b4cf5e1e419f7945ea31
#
_cell.length_a   1.000
_cell.length_b   1.000
_cell.length_c   1.000
_cell.angle_alpha   90.00
_cell.angle_beta   90.00
_cell.angle_gamma   90.00
#
_symmetry.space_group_name_H-M   'P 1'
#
loop_
_entity.id
_entity.type
_entity.pdbx_description
1 polymer ?
#
loop_
_entity_poly.entity_id
_entity_poly.type
_entity_poly.pdbx_seq_one_letter_code
_entity_poly.pdbx_strand_id
1 'polypeptide(L)'
;MALTTLASLDELPEGGQLRVELDDLTLLLCHLDGTVYAIDYFCTHDELGLEGGDLNEGCITCPYHGAEFRLSDGAVLAPPAFEPIATYPVTITDRLIQVDLPE
;
A
#
# COMPACT_ATOMS: atom_id res chain seq x y z
N MET A 1 0.68 -2.65 -18.86
CA MET A 1 0.09 -2.07 -17.66
C MET A 1 -1.41 -2.03 -17.81
N ALA A 2 -2.12 -2.43 -16.78
CA ALA A 2 -3.57 -2.59 -16.84
C ALA A 2 -4.23 -1.90 -15.64
N LEU A 3 -5.10 -0.93 -15.92
CA LEU A 3 -5.85 -0.23 -14.89
C LEU A 3 -7.00 -1.13 -14.44
N THR A 4 -6.97 -1.57 -13.20
CA THR A 4 -7.91 -2.55 -12.66
C THR A 4 -8.65 -1.97 -11.46
N THR A 5 -9.96 -2.10 -11.44
CA THR A 5 -10.77 -1.67 -10.30
C THR A 5 -10.65 -2.72 -9.19
N LEU A 6 -10.15 -2.31 -8.03
CA LEU A 6 -9.92 -3.23 -6.92
C LEU A 6 -10.90 -3.06 -5.77
N ALA A 7 -11.44 -1.86 -5.57
CA ALA A 7 -12.33 -1.58 -4.45
C ALA A 7 -13.04 -0.26 -4.67
N SER A 8 -13.93 0.11 -3.75
CA SER A 8 -14.51 1.44 -3.73
C SER A 8 -14.05 2.21 -2.52
N LEU A 9 -14.15 3.54 -2.57
CA LEU A 9 -13.80 4.38 -1.43
C LEU A 9 -14.65 4.07 -0.19
N ASP A 10 -15.85 3.50 -0.40
CA ASP A 10 -16.72 3.13 0.72
C ASP A 10 -16.11 2.01 1.56
N GLU A 11 -15.20 1.22 0.97
CA GLU A 11 -14.52 0.13 1.66
C GLU A 11 -13.22 0.57 2.33
N LEU A 12 -12.76 1.81 2.05
CA LEU A 12 -11.46 2.27 2.52
C LEU A 12 -11.56 3.70 3.03
N PRO A 13 -12.06 3.90 4.25
CA PRO A 13 -12.14 5.25 4.83
C PRO A 13 -10.76 5.80 5.16
N GLU A 14 -10.73 7.11 5.39
CA GLU A 14 -9.48 7.80 5.78
C GLU A 14 -8.83 7.10 6.97
N GLY A 15 -7.52 6.84 6.85
CA GLY A 15 -6.78 6.12 7.88
C GLY A 15 -6.91 4.61 7.78
N GLY A 16 -7.71 4.11 6.82
CA GLY A 16 -7.94 2.68 6.67
C GLY A 16 -6.93 1.97 5.79
N GLN A 17 -6.94 0.66 5.88
CA GLN A 17 -6.09 -0.22 5.09
C GLN A 17 -6.95 -1.36 4.56
N LEU A 18 -6.68 -1.80 3.33
CA LEU A 18 -7.43 -2.89 2.71
C LEU A 18 -6.47 -3.81 1.97
N ARG A 19 -6.44 -5.07 2.36
CA ARG A 19 -5.67 -6.10 1.68
C ARG A 19 -6.43 -6.56 0.43
N VAL A 20 -5.74 -6.61 -0.70
CA VAL A 20 -6.31 -7.09 -1.95
C VAL A 20 -5.43 -8.20 -2.50
N GLU A 21 -6.00 -9.40 -2.63
CA GLU A 21 -5.28 -10.55 -3.17
C GLU A 21 -5.62 -10.73 -4.65
N LEU A 22 -4.59 -10.77 -5.48
CA LEU A 22 -4.69 -11.05 -6.90
C LEU A 22 -3.97 -12.36 -7.18
N ASP A 23 -4.06 -12.87 -8.41
CA ASP A 23 -3.49 -14.18 -8.74
C ASP A 23 -2.00 -14.30 -8.36
N ASP A 24 -1.21 -13.31 -8.73
CA ASP A 24 0.25 -13.36 -8.52
C ASP A 24 0.76 -12.26 -7.60
N LEU A 25 -0.15 -11.51 -6.97
CA LEU A 25 0.24 -10.29 -6.29
C LEU A 25 -0.73 -9.98 -5.16
N THR A 26 -0.20 -9.61 -4.01
CA THR A 26 -1.02 -9.14 -2.90
C THR A 26 -0.65 -7.69 -2.62
N LEU A 27 -1.65 -6.83 -2.59
CA LEU A 27 -1.48 -5.40 -2.38
C LEU A 27 -2.09 -4.97 -1.06
N LEU A 28 -1.59 -3.86 -0.53
CA LEU A 28 -2.23 -3.16 0.57
C LEU A 28 -2.60 -1.77 0.06
N LEU A 29 -3.90 -1.46 0.14
CA LEU A 29 -4.40 -0.13 -0.16
C LEU A 29 -4.43 0.66 1.15
N CYS A 30 -3.90 1.86 1.15
CA CYS A 30 -3.86 2.73 2.33
C CYS A 30 -4.45 4.08 1.99
N HIS A 31 -5.32 4.58 2.85
CA HIS A 31 -5.93 5.89 2.66
C HIS A 31 -5.41 6.83 3.74
N LEU A 32 -4.56 7.78 3.35
CA LEU A 32 -3.92 8.68 4.30
C LEU A 32 -3.91 10.10 3.76
N ASP A 33 -4.40 11.04 4.55
CA ASP A 33 -4.44 12.46 4.21
C ASP A 33 -5.12 12.74 2.88
N GLY A 34 -6.23 12.06 2.63
CA GLY A 34 -7.03 12.24 1.43
C GLY A 34 -6.51 11.55 0.18
N THR A 35 -5.41 10.80 0.28
CA THR A 35 -4.80 10.10 -0.84
C THR A 35 -4.82 8.60 -0.63
N VAL A 36 -5.19 7.85 -1.66
CA VAL A 36 -5.15 6.39 -1.63
C VAL A 36 -3.86 5.92 -2.28
N TYR A 37 -3.12 5.07 -1.58
CA TYR A 37 -1.87 4.50 -2.06
C TYR A 37 -2.01 2.99 -2.22
N ALA A 38 -1.33 2.42 -3.22
CA ALA A 38 -1.27 0.98 -3.40
C ALA A 38 0.19 0.55 -3.33
N ILE A 39 0.49 -0.36 -2.40
CA ILE A 39 1.84 -0.87 -2.20
C ILE A 39 1.79 -2.39 -2.13
N ASP A 40 2.96 -3.03 -2.26
CA ASP A 40 3.06 -4.45 -1.99
C ASP A 40 2.66 -4.73 -0.55
N TYR A 41 1.97 -5.84 -0.34
CA TYR A 41 1.47 -6.21 0.98
C TYR A 41 2.60 -6.62 1.93
N PHE A 42 3.61 -7.33 1.41
CA PHE A 42 4.66 -7.90 2.25
C PHE A 42 5.83 -6.96 2.41
N CYS A 43 6.31 -6.85 3.65
CA CYS A 43 7.48 -6.05 3.97
C CYS A 43 8.71 -6.61 3.25
N THR A 44 9.55 -5.73 2.68
CA THR A 44 10.76 -6.18 1.97
C THR A 44 11.79 -6.82 2.88
N HIS A 45 11.69 -6.58 4.17
CA HIS A 45 12.58 -7.15 5.18
C HIS A 45 12.30 -8.64 5.40
N ASP A 46 11.02 -9.03 5.35
CA ASP A 46 10.61 -10.42 5.54
C ASP A 46 9.28 -10.65 4.81
N GLU A 47 8.68 -11.82 5.02
CA GLU A 47 7.43 -12.18 4.35
C GLU A 47 6.18 -11.87 5.18
N LEU A 48 6.31 -11.00 6.17
CA LEU A 48 5.17 -10.59 7.00
C LEU A 48 4.46 -9.42 6.36
N GLY A 49 3.14 -9.38 6.53
CA GLY A 49 2.32 -8.35 5.92
C GLY A 49 2.39 -7.03 6.66
N LEU A 50 2.23 -5.95 5.90
CA LEU A 50 2.24 -4.60 6.45
C LEU A 50 0.90 -4.17 7.03
N GLU A 51 -0.15 -4.94 6.81
CA GLU A 51 -1.49 -4.61 7.29
C GLU A 51 -1.48 -4.45 8.82
N GLY A 52 -2.11 -3.38 9.30
CA GLY A 52 -2.12 -3.05 10.71
C GLY A 52 -0.97 -2.17 11.15
N GLY A 53 -0.02 -1.89 10.25
CA GLY A 53 1.06 -0.96 10.56
C GLY A 53 0.54 0.45 10.71
N ASP A 54 1.28 1.28 11.45
CA ASP A 54 0.89 2.66 11.67
C ASP A 54 1.05 3.49 10.40
N LEU A 55 0.02 4.24 10.05
CA LEU A 55 0.07 5.21 8.96
C LEU A 55 0.28 6.58 9.58
N ASN A 56 1.38 7.24 9.22
CA ASN A 56 1.70 8.53 9.81
C ASN A 56 2.65 9.32 8.89
N GLU A 57 2.34 10.58 8.67
CA GLU A 57 3.19 11.48 7.90
C GLU A 57 3.60 10.93 6.53
N GLY A 58 2.66 10.29 5.84
CA GLY A 58 2.91 9.75 4.50
C GLY A 58 3.65 8.43 4.47
N CYS A 59 3.79 7.77 5.62
CA CYS A 59 4.56 6.53 5.75
C CYS A 59 3.76 5.42 6.40
N ILE A 60 4.19 4.18 6.17
CA ILE A 60 3.65 3.02 6.89
C ILE A 60 4.80 2.34 7.63
N THR A 61 4.54 1.96 8.88
CA THR A 61 5.53 1.28 9.72
C THR A 61 5.15 -0.20 9.85
N CYS A 62 6.09 -1.08 9.52
CA CYS A 62 5.88 -2.52 9.64
C CYS A 62 5.53 -2.86 11.10
N PRO A 63 4.40 -3.57 11.34
CA PRO A 63 3.95 -3.81 12.72
C PRO A 63 4.82 -4.81 13.48
N TYR A 64 5.73 -5.49 12.81
CA TYR A 64 6.53 -6.54 13.45
C TYR A 64 7.92 -6.08 13.86
N HIS A 65 8.60 -5.32 13.00
CA HIS A 65 10.00 -4.94 13.26
C HIS A 65 10.28 -3.46 13.13
N GLY A 66 9.26 -2.65 12.84
CA GLY A 66 9.42 -1.21 12.79
C GLY A 66 10.05 -0.65 11.52
N ALA A 67 10.22 -1.46 10.47
CA ALA A 67 10.68 -0.94 9.19
C ALA A 67 9.67 0.09 8.66
N GLU A 68 10.16 1.15 8.06
CA GLU A 68 9.31 2.25 7.64
C GLU A 68 9.45 2.52 6.14
N PHE A 69 8.33 2.70 5.46
CA PHE A 69 8.30 2.95 4.02
C PHE A 69 7.45 4.17 3.72
N ARG A 70 7.93 5.00 2.81
CA ARG A 70 7.13 6.12 2.31
C ARG A 70 6.10 5.62 1.30
N LEU A 71 4.84 6.01 1.48
CA LEU A 71 3.76 5.49 0.64
C LEU A 71 3.80 6.00 -0.79
N SER A 72 4.29 7.21 -1.02
CA SER A 72 4.25 7.83 -2.34
C SER A 72 5.21 7.18 -3.34
N ASP A 73 6.37 6.72 -2.89
CA ASP A 73 7.40 6.15 -3.77
C ASP A 73 7.98 4.83 -3.27
N GLY A 74 7.58 4.38 -2.09
CA GLY A 74 8.07 3.12 -1.53
C GLY A 74 9.45 3.19 -0.91
N ALA A 75 10.04 4.39 -0.81
CA ALA A 75 11.39 4.52 -0.26
C ALA A 75 11.46 3.98 1.17
N VAL A 76 12.51 3.22 1.47
CA VAL A 76 12.72 2.74 2.83
C VAL A 76 13.30 3.87 3.67
N LEU A 77 12.69 4.11 4.84
CA LEU A 77 13.08 5.22 5.72
C LEU A 77 13.66 4.72 7.05
N ALA A 78 13.44 3.47 7.40
CA ALA A 78 13.95 2.95 8.67
C ALA A 78 14.28 1.45 8.55
N PRO A 79 15.38 1.02 9.20
CA PRO A 79 15.71 -0.41 9.24
C PRO A 79 14.66 -1.18 10.05
N PRO A 80 14.59 -2.51 9.96
CA PRO A 80 15.59 -3.38 9.35
C PRO A 80 15.45 -3.60 7.83
N ALA A 81 14.52 -2.94 7.16
CA ALA A 81 14.41 -3.05 5.71
C ALA A 81 15.50 -2.23 5.03
N PHE A 82 16.04 -2.76 3.95
CA PHE A 82 17.08 -2.09 3.16
C PHE A 82 16.63 -1.83 1.72
N GLU A 83 15.53 -2.43 1.30
CA GLU A 83 15.02 -2.31 -0.05
C GLU A 83 13.69 -1.56 -0.07
N PRO A 84 13.46 -0.70 -1.05
CA PRO A 84 12.17 -0.02 -1.15
C PRO A 84 11.06 -1.02 -1.44
N ILE A 85 9.84 -0.65 -1.07
CA ILE A 85 8.67 -1.45 -1.36
C ILE A 85 8.06 -1.00 -2.69
N ALA A 86 7.53 -1.92 -3.47
CA ALA A 86 6.91 -1.58 -4.73
C ALA A 86 5.61 -0.80 -4.50
N THR A 87 5.38 0.21 -5.34
CA THR A 87 4.17 1.00 -5.32
C THR A 87 3.51 0.95 -6.69
N TYR A 88 2.21 1.23 -6.73
CA TYR A 88 1.42 1.15 -7.95
C TYR A 88 0.58 2.41 -8.10
N PRO A 89 0.50 3.00 -9.30
CA PRO A 89 -0.31 4.20 -9.51
C PRO A 89 -1.79 3.94 -9.22
N VAL A 90 -2.44 4.89 -8.57
CA VAL A 90 -3.84 4.79 -8.19
C VAL A 90 -4.63 5.91 -8.89
N THR A 91 -5.78 5.56 -9.44
CA THR A 91 -6.73 6.51 -10.02
C THR A 91 -8.07 6.30 -9.34
N ILE A 92 -8.71 7.39 -8.95
CA ILE A 92 -10.05 7.35 -8.38
C ILE A 92 -11.04 7.87 -9.40
N THR A 93 -12.02 7.06 -9.79
CA THR A 93 -13.05 7.43 -10.75
C THR A 93 -14.41 6.97 -10.21
N ASP A 94 -15.35 7.89 -10.06
CA ASP A 94 -16.69 7.58 -9.54
C ASP A 94 -16.64 6.79 -8.23
N ARG A 95 -15.73 7.19 -7.32
CA ARG A 95 -15.49 6.56 -6.02
C ARG A 95 -14.90 5.15 -6.14
N LEU A 96 -14.47 4.73 -7.31
CA LEU A 96 -13.83 3.44 -7.50
C LEU A 96 -12.32 3.60 -7.47
N ILE A 97 -11.65 2.69 -6.76
CA ILE A 97 -10.19 2.69 -6.64
C ILE A 97 -9.64 1.79 -7.74
N GLN A 98 -8.95 2.40 -8.68
CA GLN A 98 -8.34 1.70 -9.79
C GLN A 98 -6.82 1.76 -9.65
N VAL A 99 -6.17 0.64 -9.86
CA VAL A 99 -4.72 0.53 -9.71
C VAL A 99 -4.11 0.06 -11.03
N ASP A 100 -3.03 0.71 -11.43
CA ASP A 100 -2.31 0.36 -12.65
C ASP A 100 -1.34 -0.77 -12.31
N LEU A 101 -1.70 -2.00 -12.73
CA LEU A 101 -0.96 -3.20 -12.39
C LEU A 101 0.03 -3.56 -13.49
N PRO A 102 1.17 -4.18 -13.15
CA PRO A 102 2.09 -4.70 -14.15
C PRO A 102 1.44 -5.87 -14.90
N GLU A 103 1.82 -6.02 -16.15
CA GLU A 103 1.34 -7.12 -16.98
C GLU A 103 2.31 -8.27 -16.97
#